data_e04645ef01cb184845a3224767c08bba
#
_entry.id   e04645ef01cb184845a3224767c08bba
#
_cell.length_a   1.000
_cell.length_b   1.000
_cell.length_c   1.000
_cell.angle_alpha   90.00
_cell.angle_beta   90.00
_cell.angle_gamma   90.00
#
_symmetry.space_group_name_H-M   'P 1'
#
loop_
_entity.id
_entity.type
_entity.pdbx_description
1 polymer ?
#
loop_
_entity_poly.entity_id
_entity_poly.type
_entity_poly.pdbx_seq_one_letter_code
_entity_poly.pdbx_strand_id
1 'polypeptide(L)'
;MARQGVPCITQEDLSILDLTGNPVPPDGVTVGELAFRGNVVMKGYLKNPSATDEAFKNGWFLTGDLGVLHPDGYVEIKDRAKDIIISGGENISSLEVEEILYRHPAIREAAVVAAPDEKWGEIPLAVITFKEDMTATEAELTAFCRQHLAGFKVPKRYIFEELPKTSTGKIQKHILRKRAQAIIAGD
;
A
#
# COMPACT_ATOMS: atom_id res chain seq x y z
N MET A 1 15.39 -1.31 1.04
CA MET A 1 14.14 -0.84 1.70
C MET A 1 14.42 -0.44 3.14
N ALA A 2 13.80 0.63 3.61
CA ALA A 2 13.93 1.04 5.01
C ALA A 2 12.99 0.19 5.89
N ARG A 3 13.54 -0.44 6.93
CA ARG A 3 12.75 -1.12 7.96
C ARG A 3 12.25 -0.10 8.96
N GLN A 4 10.97 -0.19 9.38
CA GLN A 4 10.29 0.87 10.14
C GLN A 4 10.66 0.90 11.62
N GLY A 5 11.17 -0.18 12.17
CA GLY A 5 11.67 -0.19 13.54
C GLY A 5 11.30 -1.44 14.35
N VAL A 6 11.48 -1.31 15.64
CA VAL A 6 11.24 -2.33 16.66
C VAL A 6 10.28 -1.76 17.72
N PRO A 7 9.64 -2.60 18.54
CA PRO A 7 8.81 -2.15 19.65
C PRO A 7 9.58 -1.21 20.58
N CYS A 8 8.96 -0.13 21.03
CA CYS A 8 9.54 0.72 22.07
C CYS A 8 9.33 0.11 23.45
N ILE A 9 10.16 0.51 24.42
CA ILE A 9 10.15 -0.05 25.79
C ILE A 9 8.80 0.14 26.52
N THR A 10 7.99 1.10 26.12
CA THR A 10 6.67 1.38 26.71
C THR A 10 5.54 0.63 26.02
N GLN A 11 5.83 -0.08 24.93
CA GLN A 11 4.86 -0.89 24.22
C GLN A 11 4.87 -2.30 24.77
N GLU A 12 3.68 -2.80 25.12
CA GLU A 12 3.54 -4.14 25.69
C GLU A 12 3.87 -5.21 24.65
N ASP A 13 3.30 -5.08 23.43
CA ASP A 13 3.55 -6.05 22.36
C ASP A 13 3.33 -5.45 20.97
N LEU A 14 4.09 -5.98 20.00
CA LEU A 14 3.98 -5.74 18.56
C LEU A 14 4.07 -7.09 17.86
N SER A 15 3.18 -7.36 16.93
CA SER A 15 3.20 -8.59 16.14
C SER A 15 2.76 -8.34 14.71
N ILE A 16 3.12 -9.26 13.85
CA ILE A 16 2.52 -9.40 12.52
C ILE A 16 1.61 -10.62 12.61
N LEU A 17 0.32 -10.44 12.36
CA LEU A 17 -0.70 -11.48 12.51
C LEU A 17 -1.22 -11.95 11.15
N ASP A 18 -1.45 -13.24 11.02
CA ASP A 18 -2.13 -13.83 9.87
C ASP A 18 -3.65 -13.55 9.91
N LEU A 19 -4.38 -14.00 8.88
CA LEU A 19 -5.84 -13.83 8.78
C LEU A 19 -6.63 -14.54 9.91
N THR A 20 -6.00 -15.48 10.61
CA THR A 20 -6.59 -16.22 11.74
C THR A 20 -6.26 -15.57 13.09
N GLY A 21 -5.43 -14.53 13.08
CA GLY A 21 -5.00 -13.79 14.26
C GLY A 21 -3.80 -14.42 14.99
N ASN A 22 -3.09 -15.36 14.36
CA ASN A 22 -1.87 -15.94 14.89
C ASN A 22 -0.63 -15.17 14.41
N PRO A 23 0.41 -15.06 15.25
CA PRO A 23 1.69 -14.47 14.84
C PRO A 23 2.31 -15.25 13.67
N VAL A 24 2.78 -14.52 12.65
CA VAL A 24 3.56 -15.11 11.56
C VAL A 24 5.02 -15.35 12.00
N PRO A 25 5.75 -16.28 11.37
CA PRO A 25 7.16 -16.50 11.68
C PRO A 25 8.01 -15.26 11.36
N PRO A 26 9.06 -14.97 12.16
CA PRO A 26 9.96 -13.85 11.91
C PRO A 26 11.01 -14.21 10.83
N ASP A 27 10.55 -14.48 9.60
CA ASP A 27 11.38 -14.94 8.48
C ASP A 27 11.70 -13.81 7.47
N GLY A 28 11.10 -12.62 7.65
CA GLY A 28 11.24 -11.50 6.72
C GLY A 28 10.51 -11.67 5.39
N VAL A 29 9.68 -12.72 5.26
CA VAL A 29 8.99 -13.11 4.01
C VAL A 29 7.49 -13.25 4.22
N THR A 30 7.05 -13.92 5.29
CA THR A 30 5.63 -14.16 5.55
C THR A 30 4.92 -12.86 5.90
N VAL A 31 3.97 -12.48 5.05
CA VAL A 31 3.20 -11.24 5.21
C VAL A 31 2.00 -11.46 6.12
N GLY A 32 1.76 -10.51 7.00
CA GLY A 32 0.57 -10.43 7.83
C GLY A 32 0.24 -8.98 8.17
N GLU A 33 -0.78 -8.76 9.00
CA GLU A 33 -1.18 -7.44 9.43
C GLU A 33 -0.42 -7.01 10.70
N LEU A 34 0.13 -5.80 10.67
CA LEU A 34 0.79 -5.20 11.83
C LEU A 34 -0.23 -4.93 12.94
N ALA A 35 0.04 -5.46 14.12
CA ALA A 35 -0.83 -5.36 15.27
C ALA A 35 -0.07 -4.87 16.51
N PHE A 36 -0.75 -4.07 17.33
CA PHE A 36 -0.21 -3.53 18.57
C PHE A 36 -1.07 -3.90 19.77
N ARG A 37 -0.41 -4.04 20.92
CA ARG A 37 -1.08 -4.20 22.19
C ARG A 37 -0.36 -3.40 23.29
N GLY A 38 -1.12 -2.92 24.27
CA GLY A 38 -0.56 -2.22 25.44
C GLY A 38 -1.13 -0.82 25.67
N ASN A 39 -0.64 -0.21 26.73
CA ASN A 39 -1.18 1.06 27.26
C ASN A 39 -0.97 2.29 26.38
N VAL A 40 -0.08 2.20 25.37
CA VAL A 40 0.17 3.28 24.41
C VAL A 40 -0.78 3.25 23.21
N VAL A 41 -1.58 2.19 23.10
CA VAL A 41 -2.59 2.06 22.05
C VAL A 41 -3.83 2.89 22.42
N MET A 42 -4.45 3.52 21.43
CA MET A 42 -5.70 4.28 21.64
C MET A 42 -6.80 3.39 22.23
N LYS A 43 -7.75 4.00 22.97
CA LYS A 43 -8.94 3.30 23.47
C LYS A 43 -9.97 3.00 22.37
N GLY A 44 -9.95 3.73 21.28
CA GLY A 44 -10.88 3.59 20.18
C GLY A 44 -11.07 4.87 19.38
N TYR A 45 -11.87 4.81 18.34
CA TYR A 45 -12.25 5.95 17.50
C TYR A 45 -13.35 6.77 18.15
N LEU A 46 -13.18 8.09 18.23
CA LEU A 46 -14.14 8.99 18.86
C LEU A 46 -15.52 8.88 18.20
N LYS A 47 -16.56 8.57 19.01
CA LYS A 47 -17.96 8.43 18.57
C LYS A 47 -18.16 7.45 17.40
N ASN A 48 -17.27 6.48 17.24
CA ASN A 48 -17.36 5.46 16.19
C ASN A 48 -17.08 4.06 16.76
N PRO A 49 -18.06 3.45 17.46
CA PRO A 49 -17.88 2.13 18.05
C PRO A 49 -17.66 1.05 16.98
N SER A 50 -18.35 1.11 15.84
CA SER A 50 -18.20 0.12 14.77
C SER A 50 -16.75 0.05 14.26
N ALA A 51 -16.15 1.20 13.93
CA ALA A 51 -14.75 1.23 13.51
C ALA A 51 -13.79 0.79 14.63
N THR A 52 -14.16 1.01 15.91
CA THR A 52 -13.37 0.53 17.04
C THR A 52 -13.43 -0.99 17.12
N ASP A 53 -14.61 -1.60 17.02
CA ASP A 53 -14.79 -3.05 17.07
C ASP A 53 -14.11 -3.76 15.88
N GLU A 54 -14.08 -3.11 14.71
CA GLU A 54 -13.35 -3.61 13.55
C GLU A 54 -11.84 -3.58 13.75
N ALA A 55 -11.31 -2.52 14.36
CA ALA A 55 -9.88 -2.32 14.57
C ALA A 55 -9.31 -3.10 15.78
N PHE A 56 -10.16 -3.48 16.73
CA PHE A 56 -9.73 -4.21 17.92
C PHE A 56 -10.26 -5.64 17.91
N LYS A 57 -9.38 -6.63 17.75
CA LYS A 57 -9.74 -8.05 17.76
C LYS A 57 -8.80 -8.82 18.68
N ASN A 58 -9.37 -9.66 19.54
CA ASN A 58 -8.62 -10.55 20.45
C ASN A 58 -7.56 -9.80 21.30
N GLY A 59 -7.84 -8.55 21.70
CA GLY A 59 -6.92 -7.73 22.48
C GLY A 59 -5.80 -7.05 21.67
N TRP A 60 -5.83 -7.16 20.35
CA TRP A 60 -4.91 -6.48 19.44
C TRP A 60 -5.60 -5.31 18.74
N PHE A 61 -4.87 -4.21 18.58
CA PHE A 61 -5.20 -3.15 17.64
C PHE A 61 -4.60 -3.48 16.28
N LEU A 62 -5.44 -3.72 15.29
CA LEU A 62 -5.08 -3.97 13.90
C LEU A 62 -4.92 -2.65 13.16
N THR A 63 -3.74 -2.43 12.57
CA THR A 63 -3.41 -1.12 11.97
C THR A 63 -3.95 -0.94 10.55
N GLY A 64 -4.26 -2.04 9.86
CA GLY A 64 -4.54 -2.08 8.44
C GLY A 64 -3.27 -1.98 7.58
N ASP A 65 -2.08 -1.97 8.18
CA ASP A 65 -0.80 -2.01 7.46
C ASP A 65 -0.29 -3.46 7.39
N LEU A 66 0.09 -3.91 6.21
CA LEU A 66 0.68 -5.23 5.98
C LEU A 66 2.19 -5.14 6.04
N GLY A 67 2.82 -6.13 6.64
CA GLY A 67 4.26 -6.18 6.80
C GLY A 67 4.80 -7.56 7.03
N VAL A 68 6.10 -7.62 7.22
CA VAL A 68 6.85 -8.82 7.60
C VAL A 68 7.66 -8.53 8.85
N LEU A 69 7.90 -9.57 9.65
CA LEU A 69 8.78 -9.51 10.81
C LEU A 69 10.11 -10.17 10.45
N HIS A 70 11.20 -9.45 10.61
CA HIS A 70 12.54 -9.97 10.39
C HIS A 70 13.06 -10.74 11.61
N PRO A 71 14.04 -11.67 11.43
CA PRO A 71 14.61 -12.44 12.54
C PRO A 71 15.27 -11.60 13.63
N ASP A 72 15.70 -10.39 13.30
CA ASP A 72 16.29 -9.41 14.24
C ASP A 72 15.24 -8.53 14.95
N GLY A 73 13.94 -8.85 14.79
CA GLY A 73 12.83 -8.14 15.42
C GLY A 73 12.37 -6.87 14.71
N TYR A 74 13.00 -6.48 13.59
CA TYR A 74 12.55 -5.34 12.83
C TYR A 74 11.32 -5.66 12.00
N VAL A 75 10.37 -4.71 11.98
CA VAL A 75 9.22 -4.73 11.08
C VAL A 75 9.55 -3.99 9.78
N GLU A 76 9.11 -4.54 8.67
CA GLU A 76 9.10 -3.90 7.36
C GLU A 76 7.68 -3.85 6.83
N ILE A 77 7.13 -2.63 6.64
CA ILE A 77 5.79 -2.43 6.07
C ILE A 77 5.87 -2.63 4.56
N LYS A 78 4.99 -3.47 4.04
CA LYS A 78 4.90 -3.79 2.61
C LYS A 78 3.84 -2.98 1.90
N ASP A 79 2.67 -2.77 2.53
CA ASP A 79 1.58 -1.93 2.01
C ASP A 79 0.47 -1.79 3.06
N ARG A 80 -0.61 -1.10 2.69
CA ARG A 80 -1.89 -1.16 3.40
C ARG A 80 -2.77 -2.26 2.86
N ALA A 81 -3.48 -2.97 3.73
CA ALA A 81 -4.39 -4.04 3.32
C ALA A 81 -5.40 -3.59 2.25
N LYS A 82 -5.94 -2.37 2.40
CA LYS A 82 -6.89 -1.77 1.45
C LYS A 82 -6.27 -1.21 0.15
N ASP A 83 -4.94 -1.13 0.07
CA ASP A 83 -4.22 -0.60 -1.09
C ASP A 83 -3.55 -1.72 -1.91
N ILE A 84 -3.58 -2.97 -1.41
CA ILE A 84 -3.21 -4.16 -2.19
C ILE A 84 -4.13 -4.28 -3.41
N ILE A 85 -3.55 -4.55 -4.55
CA ILE A 85 -4.25 -4.73 -5.83
C ILE A 85 -4.30 -6.24 -6.10
N ILE A 86 -5.49 -6.79 -6.31
CA ILE A 86 -5.68 -8.23 -6.56
C ILE A 86 -5.91 -8.44 -8.05
N SER A 87 -4.83 -8.75 -8.77
CA SER A 87 -4.85 -8.92 -10.23
C SER A 87 -4.69 -10.39 -10.62
N GLY A 88 -5.75 -10.98 -11.16
CA GLY A 88 -5.74 -12.40 -11.58
C GLY A 88 -5.42 -13.38 -10.45
N GLY A 89 -5.76 -13.03 -9.19
CA GLY A 89 -5.47 -13.84 -8.00
C GLY A 89 -4.11 -13.56 -7.37
N GLU A 90 -3.28 -12.70 -7.96
CA GLU A 90 -1.99 -12.30 -7.43
C GLU A 90 -2.10 -10.99 -6.65
N ASN A 91 -1.45 -10.92 -5.50
CA ASN A 91 -1.38 -9.71 -4.68
C ASN A 91 -0.23 -8.80 -5.16
N ILE A 92 -0.56 -7.56 -5.50
CA ILE A 92 0.40 -6.55 -5.93
C ILE A 92 0.44 -5.44 -4.88
N SER A 93 1.62 -5.21 -4.29
CA SER A 93 1.84 -4.06 -3.43
C SER A 93 1.90 -2.79 -4.27
N SER A 94 1.04 -1.84 -3.94
CA SER A 94 1.04 -0.51 -4.57
C SER A 94 2.34 0.23 -4.28
N LEU A 95 2.89 0.08 -3.06
CA LEU A 95 4.16 0.71 -2.66
C LEU A 95 5.35 0.16 -3.43
N GLU A 96 5.40 -1.15 -3.73
CA GLU A 96 6.47 -1.75 -4.53
C GLU A 96 6.52 -1.14 -5.93
N VAL A 97 5.35 -0.95 -6.55
CA VAL A 97 5.26 -0.35 -7.89
C VAL A 97 5.62 1.14 -7.84
N GLU A 98 5.12 1.87 -6.84
CA GLU A 98 5.44 3.28 -6.62
C GLU A 98 6.94 3.49 -6.42
N GLU A 99 7.61 2.64 -5.63
CA GLU A 99 9.05 2.72 -5.40
C GLU A 99 9.85 2.63 -6.72
N ILE A 100 9.44 1.76 -7.62
CA ILE A 100 10.08 1.65 -8.94
C ILE A 100 9.80 2.89 -9.79
N LEU A 101 8.55 3.38 -9.81
CA LEU A 101 8.21 4.60 -10.54
C LEU A 101 9.00 5.82 -10.05
N TYR A 102 9.19 5.97 -8.73
CA TYR A 102 10.00 7.07 -8.16
C TYR A 102 11.48 7.05 -8.58
N ARG A 103 12.01 5.92 -9.05
CA ARG A 103 13.38 5.83 -9.57
C ARG A 103 13.50 6.41 -10.99
N HIS A 104 12.38 6.63 -11.68
CA HIS A 104 12.40 7.22 -13.02
C HIS A 104 12.73 8.71 -12.96
N PRO A 105 13.72 9.19 -13.76
CA PRO A 105 14.25 10.57 -13.63
C PRO A 105 13.20 11.66 -13.83
N ALA A 106 12.19 11.44 -14.68
CA ALA A 106 11.16 12.42 -14.98
C ALA A 106 10.04 12.49 -13.94
N ILE A 107 9.90 11.50 -13.04
CA ILE A 107 8.78 11.43 -12.10
C ILE A 107 9.10 12.25 -10.87
N ARG A 108 8.19 13.17 -10.53
CA ARG A 108 8.18 13.90 -9.26
C ARG A 108 7.42 13.13 -8.20
N GLU A 109 6.23 12.65 -8.53
CA GLU A 109 5.35 11.92 -7.64
C GLU A 109 4.59 10.84 -8.41
N ALA A 110 4.36 9.72 -7.74
CA ALA A 110 3.58 8.62 -8.26
C ALA A 110 2.67 8.05 -7.17
N ALA A 111 1.47 7.64 -7.57
CA ALA A 111 0.59 6.84 -6.73
C ALA A 111 -0.01 5.72 -7.59
N VAL A 112 -0.07 4.52 -7.01
CA VAL A 112 -0.62 3.35 -7.69
C VAL A 112 -1.86 2.88 -6.95
N VAL A 113 -2.93 2.66 -7.68
CA VAL A 113 -4.21 2.22 -7.14
C VAL A 113 -4.80 1.08 -7.97
N ALA A 114 -5.68 0.29 -7.36
CA ALA A 114 -6.49 -0.68 -8.06
C ALA A 114 -7.47 0.02 -8.99
N ALA A 115 -7.55 -0.45 -10.23
CA ALA A 115 -8.59 -0.10 -11.18
C ALA A 115 -9.33 -1.36 -11.61
N PRO A 116 -10.66 -1.34 -11.79
CA PRO A 116 -11.42 -2.51 -12.26
C PRO A 116 -10.95 -2.98 -13.63
N ASP A 117 -10.99 -4.30 -13.85
CA ASP A 117 -10.67 -4.92 -15.13
C ASP A 117 -11.50 -6.18 -15.33
N GLU A 118 -12.14 -6.33 -16.49
CA GLU A 118 -13.04 -7.46 -16.78
C GLU A 118 -12.32 -8.82 -16.75
N LYS A 119 -11.05 -8.85 -17.16
CA LYS A 119 -10.27 -10.09 -17.26
C LYS A 119 -9.57 -10.45 -15.95
N TRP A 120 -9.01 -9.46 -15.26
CA TRP A 120 -8.12 -9.66 -14.12
C TRP A 120 -8.76 -9.33 -12.77
N GLY A 121 -10.01 -8.83 -12.76
CA GLY A 121 -10.70 -8.28 -11.59
C GLY A 121 -10.19 -6.88 -11.29
N GLU A 122 -8.91 -6.76 -10.99
CA GLU A 122 -8.23 -5.49 -10.81
C GLU A 122 -6.91 -5.44 -11.58
N ILE A 123 -6.49 -4.22 -11.94
CA ILE A 123 -5.18 -3.93 -12.52
C ILE A 123 -4.52 -2.76 -11.81
N PRO A 124 -3.17 -2.72 -11.76
CA PRO A 124 -2.48 -1.53 -11.27
C PRO A 124 -2.62 -0.37 -12.28
N LEU A 125 -3.13 0.75 -11.77
CA LEU A 125 -3.22 2.03 -12.46
C LEU A 125 -2.29 3.02 -11.75
N ALA A 126 -1.36 3.62 -12.51
CA ALA A 126 -0.43 4.60 -12.01
C ALA A 126 -0.92 6.02 -12.30
N VAL A 127 -0.97 6.89 -11.29
CA VAL A 127 -1.18 8.32 -11.44
C VAL A 127 0.14 9.02 -11.17
N ILE A 128 0.60 9.84 -12.11
CA ILE A 128 1.97 10.36 -12.14
C ILE A 128 1.96 11.87 -12.32
N THR A 129 2.75 12.55 -11.49
CA THR A 129 3.12 13.94 -11.68
C THR A 129 4.59 14.01 -12.10
N PHE A 130 4.87 14.68 -13.20
CA PHE A 130 6.23 14.88 -13.68
C PHE A 130 6.95 16.04 -12.97
N LYS A 131 8.27 16.02 -13.01
CA LYS A 131 9.12 17.16 -12.67
C LYS A 131 8.93 18.27 -13.71
N GLU A 132 9.30 19.49 -13.34
CA GLU A 132 9.28 20.63 -14.24
C GLU A 132 10.12 20.34 -15.50
N ASP A 133 9.59 20.69 -16.65
CA ASP A 133 10.18 20.48 -18.00
C ASP A 133 10.50 19.02 -18.36
N MET A 134 9.94 18.03 -17.63
CA MET A 134 10.11 16.61 -17.92
C MET A 134 8.79 15.94 -18.25
N THR A 135 8.84 14.97 -19.15
CA THR A 135 7.71 14.10 -19.51
C THR A 135 8.21 12.70 -19.83
N ALA A 136 7.32 11.73 -19.83
CA ALA A 136 7.55 10.40 -20.37
C ALA A 136 6.24 9.84 -20.90
N THR A 137 6.32 9.01 -21.91
CA THR A 137 5.17 8.30 -22.47
C THR A 137 4.80 7.07 -21.64
N GLU A 138 3.58 6.59 -21.77
CA GLU A 138 3.16 5.32 -21.14
C GLU A 138 4.04 4.15 -21.57
N ALA A 139 4.49 4.12 -22.84
CA ALA A 139 5.35 3.08 -23.37
C ALA A 139 6.74 3.08 -22.69
N GLU A 140 7.32 4.26 -22.48
CA GLU A 140 8.61 4.41 -21.79
C GLU A 140 8.51 3.99 -20.33
N LEU A 141 7.46 4.42 -19.61
CA LEU A 141 7.22 4.05 -18.23
C LEU A 141 6.95 2.55 -18.08
N THR A 142 6.19 1.97 -18.99
CA THR A 142 5.95 0.52 -19.03
C THR A 142 7.25 -0.26 -19.27
N ALA A 143 8.07 0.19 -20.21
CA ALA A 143 9.38 -0.43 -20.48
C ALA A 143 10.32 -0.32 -19.27
N PHE A 144 10.34 0.83 -18.60
CA PHE A 144 11.09 1.05 -17.37
C PHE A 144 10.63 0.11 -16.24
N CYS A 145 9.32 0.03 -15.99
CA CYS A 145 8.77 -0.85 -14.96
C CYS A 145 9.08 -2.33 -15.24
N ARG A 146 9.02 -2.78 -16.50
CA ARG A 146 9.32 -4.17 -16.88
C ARG A 146 10.76 -4.60 -16.60
N GLN A 147 11.70 -3.67 -16.49
CA GLN A 147 13.09 -3.97 -16.14
C GLN A 147 13.26 -4.30 -14.64
N HIS A 148 12.29 -3.92 -13.80
CA HIS A 148 12.42 -3.97 -12.34
C HIS A 148 11.29 -4.75 -11.65
N LEU A 149 10.18 -5.01 -12.34
CA LEU A 149 8.98 -5.64 -11.80
C LEU A 149 8.60 -6.89 -12.61
N ALA A 150 8.00 -7.86 -11.92
CA ALA A 150 7.32 -8.96 -12.60
C ALA A 150 6.19 -8.43 -13.50
N GLY A 151 5.94 -9.06 -14.63
CA GLY A 151 5.05 -8.54 -15.67
C GLY A 151 3.61 -8.25 -15.22
N PHE A 152 3.09 -9.01 -14.25
CA PHE A 152 1.75 -8.80 -13.70
C PHE A 152 1.67 -7.56 -12.78
N LYS A 153 2.79 -7.11 -12.19
CA LYS A 153 2.89 -5.92 -11.34
C LYS A 153 3.01 -4.61 -12.12
N VAL A 154 3.36 -4.69 -13.41
CA VAL A 154 3.55 -3.51 -14.25
C VAL A 154 2.20 -2.80 -14.45
N PRO A 155 2.11 -1.47 -14.23
CA PRO A 155 0.89 -0.72 -14.47
C PRO A 155 0.35 -0.95 -15.88
N LYS A 156 -0.96 -1.14 -15.98
CA LYS A 156 -1.67 -1.36 -17.24
C LYS A 156 -2.26 -0.07 -17.81
N ARG A 157 -2.44 0.94 -16.95
CA ARG A 157 -2.95 2.27 -17.29
C ARG A 157 -2.16 3.34 -16.56
N TYR A 158 -2.03 4.50 -17.18
CA TYR A 158 -1.35 5.67 -16.63
C TYR A 158 -2.24 6.90 -16.75
N ILE A 159 -2.23 7.74 -15.73
CA ILE A 159 -2.88 9.06 -15.72
C ILE A 159 -1.81 10.08 -15.35
N PHE A 160 -1.72 11.15 -16.13
CA PHE A 160 -0.75 12.21 -15.93
C PHE A 160 -1.46 13.44 -15.37
N GLU A 161 -1.43 13.60 -14.05
CA GLU A 161 -2.07 14.71 -13.34
C GLU A 161 -1.41 14.99 -11.99
N GLU A 162 -1.79 16.11 -11.37
CA GLU A 162 -1.41 16.40 -9.98
C GLU A 162 -2.13 15.46 -9.01
N LEU A 163 -1.38 14.94 -8.04
CA LEU A 163 -1.91 14.03 -7.03
C LEU A 163 -2.71 14.76 -5.95
N PRO A 164 -3.94 14.33 -5.64
CA PRO A 164 -4.72 14.92 -4.55
C PRO A 164 -4.05 14.63 -3.20
N LYS A 165 -3.88 15.67 -2.39
CA LYS A 165 -3.22 15.59 -1.09
C LYS A 165 -4.10 16.14 0.02
N THR A 166 -3.85 15.67 1.23
CA THR A 166 -4.34 16.31 2.46
C THR A 166 -3.57 17.60 2.74
N SER A 167 -4.05 18.40 3.68
CA SER A 167 -3.32 19.57 4.18
C SER A 167 -1.93 19.25 4.76
N THR A 168 -1.72 18.00 5.16
CA THR A 168 -0.44 17.49 5.67
C THR A 168 0.47 16.89 4.59
N GLY A 169 0.08 16.97 3.31
CA GLY A 169 0.86 16.47 2.17
C GLY A 169 0.69 14.98 1.85
N LYS A 170 -0.16 14.24 2.56
CA LYS A 170 -0.40 12.82 2.28
C LYS A 170 -1.28 12.65 1.04
N ILE A 171 -0.86 11.79 0.11
CA ILE A 171 -1.64 11.44 -1.09
C ILE A 171 -2.94 10.73 -0.68
N GLN A 172 -4.05 11.17 -1.27
CA GLN A 172 -5.38 10.65 -1.00
C GLN A 172 -5.76 9.54 -1.98
N LYS A 173 -5.18 8.35 -1.84
CA LYS A 173 -5.43 7.20 -2.73
C LYS A 173 -6.92 6.86 -2.88
N HIS A 174 -7.74 7.09 -1.84
CA HIS A 174 -9.18 6.84 -1.93
C HIS A 174 -9.90 7.71 -2.98
N ILE A 175 -9.41 8.92 -3.25
CA ILE A 175 -9.91 9.78 -4.33
C ILE A 175 -9.48 9.21 -5.67
N LEU A 176 -8.22 8.79 -5.77
CA LEU A 176 -7.67 8.20 -7.00
C LEU A 176 -8.41 6.91 -7.39
N ARG A 177 -8.71 6.03 -6.42
CA ARG A 177 -9.53 4.82 -6.68
C ARG A 177 -10.91 5.14 -7.23
N LYS A 178 -11.60 6.14 -6.65
CA LYS A 178 -12.91 6.57 -7.16
C LYS A 178 -12.83 7.11 -8.60
N ARG A 179 -11.77 7.89 -8.92
CA ARG A 179 -11.54 8.38 -10.28
C ARG A 179 -11.22 7.24 -11.24
N ALA A 180 -10.37 6.28 -10.85
CA ALA A 180 -10.05 5.11 -11.65
C ALA A 180 -11.31 4.30 -12.00
N GLN A 181 -12.21 4.09 -11.05
CA GLN A 181 -13.50 3.44 -11.28
C GLN A 181 -14.38 4.20 -12.29
N ALA A 182 -14.43 5.53 -12.19
CA ALA A 182 -15.24 6.36 -13.08
C ALA A 182 -14.69 6.40 -14.53
N ILE A 183 -13.36 6.41 -14.68
CA ILE A 183 -12.71 6.42 -16.00
C ILE A 183 -12.97 5.10 -16.73
N ILE A 184 -12.86 3.96 -16.05
CA ILE A 184 -13.07 2.64 -16.67
C ILE A 184 -14.54 2.37 -16.94
N ALA A 185 -15.47 2.91 -16.13
CA ALA A 185 -16.91 2.79 -16.37
C ALA A 185 -17.42 3.70 -17.49
N GLY A 186 -16.64 4.68 -17.94
CA GLY A 186 -16.96 5.61 -19.03
C GLY A 186 -16.30 5.29 -20.38
N ASP A 187 -15.38 4.33 -20.42
CA ASP A 187 -14.79 3.75 -21.62
C ASP A 187 -15.62 2.52 -22.08
#